data_e7e2dee23cad4daeb8da80139aae0652
#
_entry.id   e7e2dee23cad4daeb8da80139aae0652
#
_cell.length_a   1.000
_cell.length_b   1.000
_cell.length_c   1.000
_cell.angle_alpha   90.00
_cell.angle_beta   90.00
_cell.angle_gamma   90.00
#
_symmetry.space_group_name_H-M   'P 1'
#
loop_
_entity.id
_entity.type
_entity.pdbx_description
1 polymer ?
#
loop_
_entity_poly.entity_id
_entity_poly.type
_entity_poly.pdbx_seq_one_letter_code
_entity_poly.pdbx_strand_id
1 'polypeptide(L)'
;MFPGFSEKTQDFLWGVRLNNERPWFERHKQEYLDNVQTPLRALGEEVYEKFTAAHEELPLMLRISRIYRDARRLYGRGPYKSNLWFTLRMAGEDWTHMPVFWFEIYPKGYAYGLGAYDAKPAQMAKFRQAVDTDPKPMLKLARAFAKQDRFALQAEEYKRPKGSPQPPLDQWYNRKNLDITCSRPVEPLLYSPELVDVLVEGYESLMPYYRYFSKIFRQGD
;
A
#
# COMPACT_ATOMS: atom_id res chain seq x y z
N MET A 1 21.31 -3.79 4.61
CA MET A 1 21.25 -3.08 3.30
C MET A 1 20.51 -3.96 2.31
N PHE A 2 19.52 -3.42 1.62
CA PHE A 2 18.74 -4.11 0.59
C PHE A 2 19.54 -4.20 -0.72
N PRO A 3 19.83 -5.40 -1.24
CA PRO A 3 20.65 -5.56 -2.44
C PRO A 3 19.86 -5.52 -3.76
N GLY A 4 18.55 -5.40 -3.71
CA GLY A 4 17.60 -5.68 -4.78
C GLY A 4 16.92 -7.05 -4.59
N PHE A 5 15.78 -7.24 -5.22
CA PHE A 5 15.23 -8.58 -5.44
C PHE A 5 16.02 -9.30 -6.54
N SER A 6 15.64 -10.51 -6.91
CA SER A 6 16.25 -11.27 -7.99
C SER A 6 15.19 -11.96 -8.85
N GLU A 7 15.56 -12.49 -9.99
CA GLU A 7 14.67 -13.32 -10.83
C GLU A 7 14.11 -14.52 -10.04
N LYS A 8 14.90 -15.09 -9.13
CA LYS A 8 14.46 -16.16 -8.22
C LYS A 8 13.30 -15.75 -7.32
N THR A 9 13.16 -14.45 -7.01
CA THR A 9 11.99 -13.94 -6.28
C THR A 9 10.72 -14.15 -7.11
N GLN A 10 10.77 -13.78 -8.39
CA GLN A 10 9.63 -13.94 -9.29
C GLN A 10 9.33 -15.42 -9.55
N ASP A 11 10.36 -16.24 -9.77
CA ASP A 11 10.23 -17.68 -9.96
C ASP A 11 9.52 -18.34 -8.78
N PHE A 12 9.92 -17.99 -7.54
CA PHE A 12 9.26 -18.48 -6.35
C PHE A 12 7.79 -18.04 -6.27
N LEU A 13 7.50 -16.76 -6.52
CA LEU A 13 6.13 -16.23 -6.46
C LEU A 13 5.21 -16.87 -7.51
N TRP A 14 5.72 -17.17 -8.70
CA TRP A 14 5.02 -17.97 -9.69
C TRP A 14 4.87 -19.42 -9.26
N GLY A 15 5.93 -20.03 -8.73
CA GLY A 15 5.92 -21.40 -8.24
C GLY A 15 4.84 -21.62 -7.17
N VAL A 16 4.75 -20.75 -6.16
CA VAL A 16 3.73 -20.85 -5.11
C VAL A 16 2.33 -20.53 -5.63
N ARG A 17 2.20 -19.73 -6.68
CA ARG A 17 0.90 -19.45 -7.30
C ARG A 17 0.34 -20.68 -8.04
N LEU A 18 1.21 -21.43 -8.69
CA LEU A 18 0.83 -22.61 -9.50
C LEU A 18 0.71 -23.88 -8.64
N ASN A 19 1.48 -23.98 -7.55
CA ASN A 19 1.57 -25.15 -6.68
C ASN A 19 1.26 -24.77 -5.24
N ASN A 20 0.06 -24.25 -4.97
CA ASN A 20 -0.29 -23.68 -3.68
C ASN A 20 -0.71 -24.74 -2.65
N GLU A 21 0.22 -25.63 -2.31
CA GLU A 21 0.04 -26.74 -1.39
C GLU A 21 1.24 -26.90 -0.46
N ARG A 22 0.95 -27.48 0.73
CA ARG A 22 1.96 -27.64 1.77
C ARG A 22 3.16 -28.45 1.34
N PRO A 23 3.04 -29.62 0.66
CA PRO A 23 4.19 -30.41 0.27
C PRO A 23 5.13 -29.68 -0.69
N TRP A 24 4.59 -28.85 -1.59
CA TRP A 24 5.40 -28.01 -2.46
C TRP A 24 6.16 -26.96 -1.67
N PHE A 25 5.47 -26.22 -0.81
CA PHE A 25 6.08 -25.16 -0.01
C PHE A 25 7.19 -25.68 0.90
N GLU A 26 6.99 -26.80 1.57
CA GLU A 26 8.00 -27.36 2.48
C GLU A 26 9.31 -27.72 1.73
N ARG A 27 9.23 -28.16 0.47
CA ARG A 27 10.43 -28.41 -0.37
C ARG A 27 11.12 -27.13 -0.83
N HIS A 28 10.40 -26.01 -0.97
CA HIS A 28 10.91 -24.73 -1.48
C HIS A 28 11.02 -23.66 -0.36
N LYS A 29 10.91 -24.08 0.89
CA LYS A 29 10.88 -23.14 2.04
C LYS A 29 12.17 -22.33 2.14
N GLN A 30 13.33 -22.91 1.85
CA GLN A 30 14.60 -22.20 1.89
C GLN A 30 14.66 -21.15 0.77
N GLU A 31 14.18 -21.47 -0.42
CA GLU A 31 14.07 -20.51 -1.52
C GLU A 31 13.19 -19.31 -1.15
N TYR A 32 12.07 -19.55 -0.44
CA TYR A 32 11.23 -18.49 0.09
C TYR A 32 11.99 -17.59 1.06
N LEU A 33 12.72 -18.17 2.00
CA LEU A 33 13.48 -17.42 3.00
C LEU A 33 14.55 -16.54 2.35
N ASP A 34 15.33 -17.13 1.44
CA ASP A 34 16.48 -16.48 0.83
C ASP A 34 16.09 -15.44 -0.23
N ASN A 35 15.13 -15.79 -1.08
CA ASN A 35 14.84 -14.98 -2.26
C ASN A 35 13.62 -14.04 -2.11
N VAL A 36 12.79 -14.23 -1.07
CA VAL A 36 11.57 -13.42 -0.90
C VAL A 36 11.53 -12.76 0.47
N GLN A 37 11.57 -13.55 1.54
CA GLN A 37 11.38 -13.01 2.89
C GLN A 37 12.54 -12.10 3.33
N THR A 38 13.76 -12.54 3.15
CA THR A 38 14.96 -11.78 3.55
C THR A 38 15.07 -10.47 2.77
N PRO A 39 15.00 -10.45 1.42
CA PRO A 39 15.05 -9.18 0.69
C PRO A 39 13.84 -8.28 0.97
N LEU A 40 12.62 -8.81 1.12
CA LEU A 40 11.46 -7.99 1.47
C LEU A 40 11.63 -7.33 2.86
N ARG A 41 12.21 -8.05 3.81
CA ARG A 41 12.52 -7.52 5.14
C ARG A 41 13.58 -6.42 5.04
N ALA A 42 14.68 -6.66 4.32
CA ALA A 42 15.74 -5.69 4.14
C ALA A 42 15.25 -4.40 3.48
N LEU A 43 14.39 -4.53 2.43
CA LEU A 43 13.75 -3.37 1.79
C LEU A 43 12.88 -2.59 2.79
N GLY A 44 12.01 -3.31 3.52
CA GLY A 44 11.09 -2.67 4.47
C GLY A 44 11.82 -1.96 5.61
N GLU A 45 12.87 -2.57 6.17
CA GLU A 45 13.68 -1.98 7.24
C GLU A 45 14.42 -0.73 6.77
N GLU A 46 15.06 -0.76 5.61
CA GLU A 46 15.81 0.38 5.08
C GLU A 46 14.89 1.54 4.66
N VAL A 47 13.75 1.24 4.04
CA VAL A 47 12.73 2.25 3.73
C VAL A 47 12.16 2.85 5.03
N TYR A 48 11.88 2.03 6.04
CA TYR A 48 11.38 2.48 7.33
C TYR A 48 12.38 3.43 8.00
N GLU A 49 13.65 3.04 8.10
CA GLU A 49 14.71 3.86 8.72
C GLU A 49 14.85 5.22 8.02
N LYS A 50 14.98 5.23 6.68
CA LYS A 50 15.14 6.47 5.91
C LYS A 50 13.92 7.37 6.01
N PHE A 51 12.71 6.80 5.87
CA PHE A 51 11.48 7.58 5.88
C PHE A 51 11.15 8.15 7.28
N THR A 52 11.32 7.37 8.33
CA THR A 52 11.02 7.82 9.70
C THR A 52 12.05 8.79 10.26
N ALA A 53 13.30 8.74 9.80
CA ALA A 53 14.32 9.75 10.15
C ALA A 53 13.93 11.17 9.72
N ALA A 54 13.15 11.31 8.64
CA ALA A 54 12.62 12.61 8.18
C ALA A 54 11.27 12.97 8.85
N HIS A 55 10.64 12.04 9.59
CA HIS A 55 9.28 12.17 10.16
C HIS A 55 9.21 11.63 11.59
N GLU A 56 10.13 12.05 12.46
CA GLU A 56 10.21 11.60 13.85
C GLU A 56 8.92 11.88 14.66
N GLU A 57 8.14 12.87 14.21
CA GLU A 57 6.83 13.20 14.82
C GLU A 57 5.75 12.15 14.54
N LEU A 58 5.97 11.23 13.59
CA LEU A 58 5.01 10.18 13.25
C LEU A 58 5.47 8.84 13.84
N PRO A 59 4.80 8.33 14.88
CA PRO A 59 5.15 7.04 15.48
C PRO A 59 4.71 5.86 14.58
N LEU A 60 5.31 5.80 13.40
CA LEU A 60 5.09 4.72 12.45
C LEU A 60 5.79 3.45 12.90
N MET A 61 5.26 2.33 12.50
CA MET A 61 5.88 1.01 12.67
C MET A 61 5.87 0.24 11.35
N LEU A 62 6.95 -0.50 11.11
CA LEU A 62 7.04 -1.44 10.01
C LEU A 62 6.27 -2.73 10.34
N ARG A 63 5.45 -3.18 9.41
CA ARG A 63 4.82 -4.51 9.44
C ARG A 63 5.01 -5.21 8.11
N ILE A 64 5.56 -6.43 8.17
CA ILE A 64 5.82 -7.27 6.99
C ILE A 64 4.82 -8.43 7.01
N SER A 65 4.22 -8.71 5.86
CA SER A 65 3.25 -9.79 5.71
C SER A 65 3.91 -11.16 5.86
N ARG A 66 3.18 -12.10 6.45
CA ARG A 66 3.52 -13.53 6.41
C ARG A 66 3.02 -14.14 5.11
N ILE A 67 3.71 -15.16 4.61
CA ILE A 67 3.27 -15.89 3.41
C ILE A 67 1.97 -16.67 3.63
N TYR A 68 1.72 -17.11 4.87
CA TYR A 68 0.52 -17.89 5.19
C TYR A 68 -0.75 -17.03 5.08
N ARG A 69 -1.79 -17.59 4.45
CA ARG A 69 -3.14 -17.03 4.51
C ARG A 69 -3.77 -17.36 5.86
N ASP A 70 -4.69 -16.52 6.30
CA ASP A 70 -5.55 -16.85 7.43
C ASP A 70 -6.46 -18.03 7.04
N ALA A 71 -6.40 -19.11 7.79
CA ALA A 71 -7.17 -20.32 7.53
C ALA A 71 -8.69 -20.07 7.45
N ARG A 72 -9.18 -19.05 8.18
CA ARG A 72 -10.59 -18.61 8.16
C ARG A 72 -11.01 -17.93 6.86
N ARG A 73 -10.03 -17.48 6.03
CA ARG A 73 -10.24 -16.67 4.83
C ARG A 73 -9.67 -17.32 3.56
N LEU A 74 -9.58 -18.65 3.53
CA LEU A 74 -9.06 -19.37 2.36
C LEU A 74 -10.00 -19.26 1.14
N TYR A 75 -11.31 -19.41 1.33
CA TYR A 75 -12.32 -19.32 0.26
C TYR A 75 -11.95 -20.11 -1.00
N GLY A 76 -11.47 -21.36 -0.83
CA GLY A 76 -11.00 -22.21 -1.93
C GLY A 76 -9.62 -21.87 -2.49
N ARG A 77 -8.96 -20.83 -1.98
CA ARG A 77 -7.55 -20.52 -2.34
C ARG A 77 -6.60 -21.31 -1.46
N GLY A 78 -5.46 -21.69 -1.99
CA GLY A 78 -4.43 -22.41 -1.24
C GLY A 78 -3.88 -21.63 -0.03
N PRO A 79 -3.13 -22.31 0.87
CA PRO A 79 -2.72 -21.77 2.16
C PRO A 79 -1.68 -20.64 2.09
N TYR A 80 -1.07 -20.41 0.94
CA TYR A 80 0.01 -19.44 0.77
C TYR A 80 -0.42 -18.27 -0.10
N LYS A 81 0.16 -17.09 0.17
CA LYS A 81 0.02 -15.91 -0.68
C LYS A 81 1.07 -15.98 -1.79
N SER A 82 0.71 -15.54 -2.98
CA SER A 82 1.65 -15.27 -4.08
C SER A 82 1.98 -13.77 -4.22
N ASN A 83 1.55 -12.97 -3.24
CA ASN A 83 1.84 -11.56 -3.08
C ASN A 83 2.26 -11.31 -1.64
N LEU A 84 3.31 -10.55 -1.45
CA LEU A 84 3.84 -10.22 -0.13
C LEU A 84 4.06 -8.71 -0.04
N TRP A 85 3.85 -8.15 1.13
CA TRP A 85 3.85 -6.72 1.33
C TRP A 85 4.46 -6.31 2.67
N PHE A 86 4.83 -5.06 2.78
CA PHE A 86 5.01 -4.39 4.05
C PHE A 86 4.18 -3.10 4.11
N THR A 87 3.95 -2.60 5.32
CA THR A 87 3.30 -1.32 5.57
C THR A 87 4.07 -0.52 6.60
N LEU A 88 4.09 0.81 6.41
CA LEU A 88 4.45 1.78 7.44
C LEU A 88 3.15 2.40 7.95
N ARG A 89 2.83 2.15 9.22
CA ARG A 89 1.53 2.48 9.80
C ARG A 89 1.63 2.88 11.26
N MET A 90 0.64 3.61 11.75
CA MET A 90 0.49 3.85 13.18
C MET A 90 0.21 2.56 13.95
N ALA A 91 0.63 2.52 15.22
CA ALA A 91 0.23 1.47 16.14
C ALA A 91 -1.28 1.54 16.39
N GLY A 92 -1.92 0.38 16.62
CA GLY A 92 -3.35 0.29 16.95
C GLY A 92 -4.04 -0.86 16.24
N GLU A 93 -5.23 -1.23 16.72
CA GLU A 93 -6.03 -2.33 16.17
C GLU A 93 -6.73 -1.95 14.87
N ASP A 94 -7.15 -0.70 14.74
CA ASP A 94 -7.93 -0.19 13.59
C ASP A 94 -7.08 0.31 12.41
N TRP A 95 -5.84 -0.14 12.31
CA TRP A 95 -4.91 0.32 11.28
C TRP A 95 -5.42 0.12 9.83
N THR A 96 -6.25 -0.88 9.57
CA THR A 96 -6.80 -1.14 8.23
C THR A 96 -7.76 -0.05 7.75
N HIS A 97 -8.29 0.73 8.68
CA HIS A 97 -9.20 1.85 8.41
C HIS A 97 -8.47 3.20 8.31
N MET A 98 -7.19 3.23 8.66
CA MET A 98 -6.34 4.43 8.61
C MET A 98 -5.46 4.44 7.38
N PRO A 99 -5.03 5.61 6.89
CA PRO A 99 -4.05 5.69 5.83
C PRO A 99 -2.73 5.04 6.24
N VAL A 100 -2.19 4.19 5.39
CA VAL A 100 -0.90 3.53 5.56
C VAL A 100 -0.08 3.66 4.28
N PHE A 101 1.22 3.83 4.40
CA PHE A 101 2.14 3.63 3.27
C PHE A 101 2.39 2.14 3.12
N TRP A 102 2.44 1.67 1.89
CA TRP A 102 2.57 0.24 1.63
C TRP A 102 3.40 -0.03 0.37
N PHE A 103 4.01 -1.20 0.34
CA PHE A 103 4.67 -1.82 -0.81
C PHE A 103 4.19 -3.25 -0.94
N GLU A 104 3.97 -3.73 -2.14
CA GLU A 104 3.61 -5.12 -2.44
C GLU A 104 4.40 -5.63 -3.64
N ILE A 105 4.92 -6.86 -3.53
CA ILE A 105 5.51 -7.59 -4.63
C ILE A 105 4.64 -8.81 -4.99
N TYR A 106 4.45 -9.04 -6.27
CA TYR A 106 3.64 -10.14 -6.82
C TYR A 106 4.27 -10.68 -8.12
N PRO A 107 3.82 -11.85 -8.67
CA PRO A 107 4.48 -12.51 -9.79
C PRO A 107 4.70 -11.66 -11.04
N LYS A 108 3.86 -10.66 -11.29
CA LYS A 108 3.91 -9.84 -12.50
C LYS A 108 4.58 -8.47 -12.32
N GLY A 109 5.01 -8.14 -11.08
CA GLY A 109 5.57 -6.84 -10.81
C GLY A 109 5.48 -6.46 -9.33
N TYR A 110 5.37 -5.17 -9.08
CA TYR A 110 5.22 -4.61 -7.74
C TYR A 110 4.34 -3.37 -7.76
N ALA A 111 3.84 -2.99 -6.61
CA ALA A 111 3.09 -1.75 -6.43
C ALA A 111 3.40 -1.14 -5.06
N TYR A 112 3.21 0.16 -4.94
CA TYR A 112 3.37 0.88 -3.70
C TYR A 112 2.50 2.14 -3.68
N GLY A 113 2.25 2.66 -2.50
CA GLY A 113 1.40 3.83 -2.41
C GLY A 113 0.92 4.17 -1.01
N LEU A 114 -0.22 4.84 -0.96
CA LEU A 114 -0.93 5.25 0.23
C LEU A 114 -2.38 4.79 0.15
N GLY A 115 -2.87 4.09 1.18
CA GLY A 115 -4.25 3.64 1.18
C GLY A 115 -4.83 3.44 2.56
N ALA A 116 -6.17 3.47 2.65
CA ALA A 116 -6.93 2.97 3.78
C ALA A 116 -7.76 1.79 3.25
N TYR A 117 -7.15 0.61 3.31
CA TYR A 117 -7.61 -0.60 2.60
C TYR A 117 -9.06 -0.98 2.94
N ASP A 118 -9.44 -0.85 4.20
CA ASP A 118 -10.78 -1.21 4.70
C ASP A 118 -11.43 0.01 5.37
N ALA A 119 -11.36 1.17 4.70
CA ALA A 119 -12.00 2.38 5.20
C ALA A 119 -13.50 2.14 5.37
N LYS A 120 -13.99 2.34 6.60
CA LYS A 120 -15.42 2.20 6.91
C LYS A 120 -16.24 3.27 6.15
N PRO A 121 -17.49 2.96 5.78
CA PRO A 121 -18.36 3.97 5.14
C PRO A 121 -18.46 5.27 5.94
N ALA A 122 -18.39 5.20 7.28
CA ALA A 122 -18.39 6.36 8.17
C ALA A 122 -17.16 7.27 7.95
N GLN A 123 -15.96 6.70 7.74
CA GLN A 123 -14.74 7.49 7.48
C GLN A 123 -14.82 8.22 6.13
N MET A 124 -15.30 7.54 5.10
CA MET A 124 -15.53 8.19 3.81
C MET A 124 -16.70 9.19 3.85
N ALA A 125 -17.65 9.05 4.78
CA ALA A 125 -18.67 10.06 5.04
C ALA A 125 -18.06 11.30 5.71
N LYS A 126 -17.16 11.13 6.72
CA LYS A 126 -16.40 12.24 7.32
C LYS A 126 -15.56 12.99 6.27
N PHE A 127 -14.91 12.26 5.36
CA PHE A 127 -14.19 12.87 4.24
C PHE A 127 -15.10 13.74 3.37
N ARG A 128 -16.26 13.23 2.96
CA ARG A 128 -17.22 14.03 2.17
C ARG A 128 -17.71 15.24 2.93
N GLN A 129 -18.07 15.07 4.20
CA GLN A 129 -18.48 16.19 5.06
C GLN A 129 -17.38 17.26 5.17
N ALA A 130 -16.11 16.87 5.29
CA ALA A 130 -14.99 17.82 5.31
C ALA A 130 -14.87 18.58 3.99
N VAL A 131 -15.05 17.90 2.84
CA VAL A 131 -15.05 18.51 1.52
C VAL A 131 -16.25 19.46 1.35
N ASP A 132 -17.43 19.10 1.81
CA ASP A 132 -18.65 19.91 1.73
C ASP A 132 -18.56 21.16 2.60
N THR A 133 -17.90 21.06 3.76
CA THR A 133 -17.73 22.18 4.70
C THR A 133 -16.64 23.15 4.25
N ASP A 134 -15.48 22.63 3.84
CA ASP A 134 -14.36 23.42 3.29
C ASP A 134 -13.64 22.62 2.19
N PRO A 135 -13.98 22.85 0.93
CA PRO A 135 -13.37 22.13 -0.20
C PRO A 135 -11.92 22.53 -0.47
N LYS A 136 -11.45 23.70 0.00
CA LYS A 136 -10.15 24.27 -0.38
C LYS A 136 -8.96 23.35 -0.11
N PRO A 137 -8.82 22.72 1.09
CA PRO A 137 -7.69 21.85 1.36
C PRO A 137 -7.62 20.66 0.40
N MET A 138 -8.76 19.97 0.20
CA MET A 138 -8.80 18.81 -0.70
C MET A 138 -8.68 19.23 -2.17
N LEU A 139 -9.24 20.37 -2.57
CA LEU A 139 -9.10 20.91 -3.92
C LEU A 139 -7.62 21.18 -4.27
N LYS A 140 -6.84 21.71 -3.31
CA LYS A 140 -5.40 21.90 -3.49
C LYS A 140 -4.69 20.55 -3.75
N LEU A 141 -4.99 19.53 -2.97
CA LEU A 141 -4.43 18.18 -3.13
C LEU A 141 -4.87 17.55 -4.46
N ALA A 142 -6.15 17.61 -4.80
CA ALA A 142 -6.68 17.05 -6.03
C ALA A 142 -6.07 17.71 -7.28
N ARG A 143 -5.86 19.04 -7.25
CA ARG A 143 -5.16 19.77 -8.33
C ARG A 143 -3.68 19.39 -8.43
N ALA A 144 -3.00 19.17 -7.31
CA ALA A 144 -1.62 18.70 -7.32
C ALA A 144 -1.54 17.27 -7.87
N PHE A 145 -2.48 16.41 -7.47
CA PHE A 145 -2.56 15.02 -7.97
C PHE A 145 -2.77 14.96 -9.49
N ALA A 146 -3.60 15.83 -10.04
CA ALA A 146 -3.89 15.88 -11.48
C ALA A 146 -2.67 16.31 -12.34
N LYS A 147 -1.58 16.80 -11.74
CA LYS A 147 -0.36 17.24 -12.44
C LYS A 147 0.75 16.21 -12.47
N GLN A 148 0.58 15.08 -11.81
CA GLN A 148 1.55 13.99 -11.75
C GLN A 148 1.00 12.75 -12.44
N ASP A 149 1.88 11.86 -12.93
CA ASP A 149 1.58 10.63 -13.65
C ASP A 149 2.11 9.36 -12.94
N ARG A 150 2.83 9.54 -11.81
CA ARG A 150 3.42 8.45 -11.04
C ARG A 150 2.38 7.59 -10.34
N PHE A 151 1.35 8.23 -9.77
CA PHE A 151 0.32 7.57 -8.99
C PHE A 151 -1.05 7.70 -9.63
N ALA A 152 -1.85 6.65 -9.52
CA ALA A 152 -3.25 6.63 -9.91
C ALA A 152 -4.16 6.44 -8.68
N LEU A 153 -5.37 6.99 -8.73
CA LEU A 153 -6.40 6.76 -7.75
C LEU A 153 -7.19 5.50 -8.15
N GLN A 154 -6.91 4.35 -7.51
CA GLN A 154 -7.46 3.04 -7.87
C GLN A 154 -8.65 2.61 -7.01
N ALA A 155 -9.02 3.37 -5.99
CA ALA A 155 -10.17 3.08 -5.13
C ALA A 155 -11.45 2.87 -5.95
N GLU A 156 -12.27 1.90 -5.55
CA GLU A 156 -13.56 1.65 -6.19
C GLU A 156 -14.53 2.81 -6.01
N GLU A 157 -15.33 3.07 -7.03
CA GLU A 157 -16.42 4.05 -6.97
C GLU A 157 -17.72 3.44 -6.46
N TYR A 158 -18.54 4.28 -5.85
CA TYR A 158 -19.93 3.91 -5.57
C TYR A 158 -20.73 3.80 -6.87
N LYS A 159 -21.52 2.73 -7.02
CA LYS A 159 -22.45 2.57 -8.16
C LYS A 159 -23.44 3.74 -8.28
N ARG A 160 -23.84 4.32 -7.15
CA ARG A 160 -24.64 5.57 -7.10
C ARG A 160 -23.77 6.64 -6.47
N PRO A 161 -23.47 7.71 -7.19
CA PRO A 161 -22.69 8.82 -6.67
C PRO A 161 -23.27 9.36 -5.36
N LYS A 162 -22.40 9.78 -4.45
CA LYS A 162 -22.76 10.35 -3.15
C LYS A 162 -22.89 11.87 -3.22
N GLY A 163 -22.43 12.47 -4.31
CA GLY A 163 -22.50 13.88 -4.59
C GLY A 163 -21.85 14.21 -5.93
N SER A 164 -21.94 15.49 -6.32
CA SER A 164 -21.43 15.98 -7.60
C SER A 164 -20.55 17.23 -7.39
N PRO A 165 -19.45 17.14 -6.64
CA PRO A 165 -18.54 18.26 -6.49
C PRO A 165 -17.87 18.59 -7.83
N GLN A 166 -17.39 19.82 -7.97
CA GLN A 166 -16.69 20.28 -9.18
C GLN A 166 -15.34 19.52 -9.37
N PRO A 167 -14.94 19.23 -10.61
CA PRO A 167 -13.62 18.67 -10.90
C PRO A 167 -12.48 19.56 -10.34
N PRO A 168 -11.38 18.94 -9.88
CA PRO A 168 -11.06 17.52 -9.85
C PRO A 168 -11.50 16.79 -8.56
N LEU A 169 -12.36 17.39 -7.73
CA LEU A 169 -12.84 16.76 -6.48
C LEU A 169 -13.77 15.56 -6.71
N ASP A 170 -14.49 15.57 -7.82
CA ASP A 170 -15.44 14.52 -8.24
C ASP A 170 -14.77 13.13 -8.25
N GLN A 171 -13.52 13.05 -8.70
CA GLN A 171 -12.75 11.80 -8.76
C GLN A 171 -12.47 11.18 -7.37
N TRP A 172 -12.43 12.00 -6.31
CA TRP A 172 -12.14 11.59 -4.94
C TRP A 172 -13.42 11.34 -4.13
N TYR A 173 -14.41 12.18 -4.30
CA TYR A 173 -15.61 12.25 -3.49
C TYR A 173 -16.45 10.97 -3.52
N ASN A 174 -16.49 10.32 -4.68
CA ASN A 174 -17.32 9.15 -4.91
C ASN A 174 -16.60 7.82 -4.72
N ARG A 175 -15.40 7.83 -4.11
CA ARG A 175 -14.65 6.61 -3.80
C ARG A 175 -15.15 5.93 -2.52
N LYS A 176 -15.05 4.58 -2.49
CA LYS A 176 -15.43 3.77 -1.33
C LYS A 176 -14.34 3.73 -0.25
N ASN A 177 -13.10 3.92 -0.64
CA ASN A 177 -11.92 3.93 0.22
C ASN A 177 -10.85 4.87 -0.36
N LEU A 178 -9.70 4.96 0.29
CA LEU A 178 -8.53 5.65 -0.21
C LEU A 178 -7.56 4.61 -0.80
N ASP A 179 -7.18 4.79 -2.06
CA ASP A 179 -6.19 3.94 -2.72
C ASP A 179 -5.45 4.75 -3.80
N ILE A 180 -4.26 5.24 -3.42
CA ILE A 180 -3.35 5.98 -4.29
C ILE A 180 -2.17 5.05 -4.57
N THR A 181 -2.04 4.59 -5.81
CA THR A 181 -1.16 3.48 -6.17
C THR A 181 -0.28 3.79 -7.37
N CYS A 182 0.99 3.46 -7.26
CA CYS A 182 1.93 3.29 -8.37
C CYS A 182 2.12 1.79 -8.61
N SER A 183 1.72 1.30 -9.78
CA SER A 183 1.91 -0.11 -10.20
C SER A 183 2.97 -0.19 -11.28
N ARG A 184 3.93 -1.11 -11.12
CA ARG A 184 5.06 -1.29 -12.03
C ARG A 184 5.19 -2.76 -12.43
N PRO A 185 5.51 -3.06 -13.69
CA PRO A 185 5.87 -4.42 -14.11
C PRO A 185 7.18 -4.86 -13.47
N VAL A 186 7.57 -6.10 -13.72
CA VAL A 186 8.94 -6.55 -13.47
C VAL A 186 9.89 -5.76 -14.37
N GLU A 187 10.80 -5.02 -13.78
CA GLU A 187 11.74 -4.12 -14.45
C GLU A 187 13.08 -4.05 -13.69
N PRO A 188 14.17 -3.54 -14.28
CA PRO A 188 15.49 -3.51 -13.65
C PRO A 188 15.53 -2.86 -12.25
N LEU A 189 14.70 -1.84 -12.01
CA LEU A 189 14.61 -1.17 -10.71
C LEU A 189 14.23 -2.13 -9.57
N LEU A 190 13.39 -3.14 -9.84
CA LEU A 190 13.01 -4.14 -8.84
C LEU A 190 14.22 -4.92 -8.32
N TYR A 191 15.24 -5.07 -9.14
CA TYR A 191 16.47 -5.81 -8.86
C TYR A 191 17.62 -4.89 -8.38
N SER A 192 17.33 -3.61 -8.16
CA SER A 192 18.30 -2.61 -7.74
C SER A 192 18.10 -2.17 -6.29
N PRO A 193 19.17 -1.87 -5.55
CA PRO A 193 19.09 -1.21 -4.25
C PRO A 193 18.43 0.18 -4.32
N GLU A 194 18.44 0.83 -5.47
CA GLU A 194 17.81 2.14 -5.72
C GLU A 194 16.29 2.13 -5.50
N LEU A 195 15.67 0.95 -5.47
CA LEU A 195 14.24 0.82 -5.14
C LEU A 195 13.90 1.44 -3.77
N VAL A 196 14.82 1.40 -2.82
CA VAL A 196 14.65 2.05 -1.50
C VAL A 196 14.39 3.54 -1.65
N ASP A 197 15.24 4.24 -2.41
CA ASP A 197 15.14 5.70 -2.57
C ASP A 197 13.89 6.09 -3.37
N VAL A 198 13.55 5.30 -4.37
CA VAL A 198 12.31 5.49 -5.15
C VAL A 198 11.06 5.35 -4.26
N LEU A 199 11.04 4.38 -3.34
CA LEU A 199 9.90 4.23 -2.42
C LEU A 199 9.83 5.38 -1.42
N VAL A 200 10.95 5.79 -0.83
CA VAL A 200 11.01 6.92 0.11
C VAL A 200 10.52 8.20 -0.56
N GLU A 201 11.05 8.54 -1.74
CA GLU A 201 10.61 9.69 -2.52
C GLU A 201 9.10 9.63 -2.86
N GLY A 202 8.63 8.44 -3.23
CA GLY A 202 7.22 8.21 -3.47
C GLY A 202 6.35 8.48 -2.25
N TYR A 203 6.74 7.99 -1.08
CA TYR A 203 6.02 8.24 0.17
C TYR A 203 6.07 9.70 0.60
N GLU A 204 7.21 10.40 0.39
CA GLU A 204 7.31 11.83 0.62
C GLU A 204 6.30 12.63 -0.22
N SER A 205 6.16 12.29 -1.48
CA SER A 205 5.19 12.94 -2.37
C SER A 205 3.73 12.70 -1.94
N LEU A 206 3.46 11.59 -1.24
CA LEU A 206 2.15 11.22 -0.70
C LEU A 206 1.89 11.75 0.72
N MET A 207 2.89 12.31 1.41
CA MET A 207 2.76 12.81 2.77
C MET A 207 1.64 13.86 2.95
N PRO A 208 1.40 14.81 2.03
CA PRO A 208 0.29 15.76 2.16
C PRO A 208 -1.09 15.07 2.22
N TYR A 209 -1.27 13.98 1.46
CA TYR A 209 -2.51 13.18 1.45
C TYR A 209 -2.62 12.37 2.74
N TYR A 210 -1.52 11.74 3.19
CA TYR A 210 -1.47 11.02 4.46
C TYR A 210 -1.91 11.92 5.63
N ARG A 211 -1.36 13.13 5.74
CA ARG A 211 -1.71 14.09 6.80
C ARG A 211 -3.16 14.53 6.71
N TYR A 212 -3.67 14.81 5.52
CA TYR A 212 -5.06 15.22 5.31
C TYR A 212 -6.05 14.13 5.72
N PHE A 213 -5.91 12.92 5.17
CA PHE A 213 -6.82 11.83 5.45
C PHE A 213 -6.68 11.31 6.89
N SER A 214 -5.47 11.25 7.44
CA SER A 214 -5.26 10.85 8.84
C SER A 214 -5.96 11.80 9.81
N LYS A 215 -5.92 13.11 9.55
CA LYS A 215 -6.64 14.10 10.36
C LYS A 215 -8.15 13.86 10.33
N ILE A 216 -8.72 13.64 9.16
CA ILE A 216 -10.17 13.45 9.00
C ILE A 216 -10.63 12.12 9.60
N PHE A 217 -9.89 11.04 9.37
CA PHE A 217 -10.29 9.70 9.82
C PHE A 217 -10.19 9.53 11.34
N ARG A 218 -9.35 10.32 12.02
CA ARG A 218 -9.26 10.36 13.49
C ARG A 218 -10.34 11.22 14.15
N GLN A 219 -10.98 12.15 13.44
CA GLN A 219 -12.01 13.01 14.03
C GLN A 219 -13.25 12.20 14.39
N GLY A 220 -13.57 12.11 15.67
CA GLY A 220 -14.83 11.58 16.19
C GLY A 220 -14.80 10.14 16.66
N ASP A 221 -13.71 9.68 17.26
CA ASP A 221 -13.71 8.58 18.24
C ASP A 221 -13.82 9.15 19.64
#